data_c2a3b2cfee9e56b5e11c2fdfac7f11d8
#
_entry.id   c2a3b2cfee9e56b5e11c2fdfac7f11d8
#
_cell.length_a   1.000
_cell.length_b   1.000
_cell.length_c   1.000
_cell.angle_alpha   90.00
_cell.angle_beta   90.00
_cell.angle_gamma   90.00
#
_symmetry.space_group_name_H-M   'P 1'
#
loop_
_entity.id
_entity.type
_entity.pdbx_description
1 polymer ?
#
loop_
_entity_poly.entity_id
_entity_poly.type
_entity_poly.pdbx_seq_one_letter_code
_entity_poly.pdbx_strand_id
1 'polypeptide(L)'
;MIIKSKSIKSKKALENTIRYILTKESQKELGFIINRYIKGDRNFDSLMDEAQTDLKKQEKILEKRIKNMVNQFSQNESKRKIQRSNANIAYHEIISFHKSDTDKLPKKVMLKIARKYAKERSPNSMVVSFLHQEKDHLHIHNVISALEFATGKPVRLSRKEFKEVKNRMEQYQDKELGLEFSKVNHSKKKDTILQLDIERELNLRGKRSERQDIQDILVGVYARERKEIVHYRELEKAGLKLYSRGGKIVGVQGFRRRYRLKTLGFDPALRLSMENIQSPYRMEELQKLKSNKDRDQELER
;
A
#
# COMPACT_ATOMS: atom_id res chain seq x y z
N MET A 1 -4.67 6.14 8.02
CA MET A 1 -3.43 6.25 7.18
C MET A 1 -3.15 4.94 6.46
N ILE A 2 -2.63 5.00 5.24
CA ILE A 2 -2.26 3.80 4.47
C ILE A 2 -0.77 3.53 4.66
N ILE A 3 -0.41 2.30 5.05
CA ILE A 3 0.99 1.90 5.25
C ILE A 3 1.35 0.81 4.25
N LYS A 4 2.34 1.09 3.40
CA LYS A 4 2.89 0.16 2.39
C LYS A 4 4.34 -0.13 2.70
N SER A 5 4.81 -1.37 2.45
CA SER A 5 6.19 -1.79 2.66
C SER A 5 6.74 -2.48 1.40
N LYS A 6 7.96 -2.13 1.03
CA LYS A 6 8.73 -2.73 -0.07
C LYS A 6 10.11 -3.12 0.44
N SER A 7 10.54 -4.34 0.14
CA SER A 7 11.88 -4.82 0.48
C SER A 7 12.94 -4.24 -0.46
N ILE A 8 14.09 -3.90 0.09
CA ILE A 8 15.29 -3.48 -0.64
C ILE A 8 16.34 -4.56 -0.46
N LYS A 9 16.86 -5.13 -1.56
CA LYS A 9 17.75 -6.30 -1.56
C LYS A 9 19.17 -6.03 -2.05
N SER A 10 19.44 -4.85 -2.59
CA SER A 10 20.77 -4.50 -3.10
C SER A 10 21.19 -3.10 -2.67
N LYS A 11 22.50 -2.87 -2.56
CA LYS A 11 23.07 -1.55 -2.26
C LYS A 11 22.65 -0.50 -3.29
N LYS A 12 22.62 -0.86 -4.58
CA LYS A 12 22.16 0.04 -5.65
C LYS A 12 20.69 0.41 -5.52
N ALA A 13 19.82 -0.56 -5.15
CA ALA A 13 18.40 -0.27 -4.92
C ALA A 13 18.20 0.62 -3.69
N LEU A 14 19.01 0.46 -2.64
CA LEU A 14 19.02 1.33 -1.46
C LEU A 14 19.43 2.76 -1.84
N GLU A 15 20.53 2.90 -2.57
CA GLU A 15 21.01 4.20 -3.05
C GLU A 15 19.95 4.91 -3.90
N ASN A 16 19.39 4.22 -4.89
CA ASN A 16 18.32 4.76 -5.73
C ASN A 16 17.09 5.19 -4.91
N THR A 17 16.73 4.43 -3.87
CA THR A 17 15.62 4.77 -2.99
C THR A 17 15.93 6.03 -2.16
N ILE A 18 17.10 6.10 -1.53
CA ILE A 18 17.51 7.26 -0.73
C ILE A 18 17.64 8.50 -1.64
N ARG A 19 18.23 8.35 -2.82
CA ARG A 19 18.33 9.42 -3.82
C ARG A 19 16.96 9.95 -4.21
N TYR A 20 16.05 9.08 -4.62
CA TYR A 20 14.68 9.45 -4.99
C TYR A 20 13.99 10.25 -3.88
N ILE A 21 14.15 9.82 -2.64
CA ILE A 21 13.51 10.48 -1.51
C ILE A 21 14.14 11.85 -1.25
N LEU A 22 15.47 11.96 -1.23
CA LEU A 22 16.18 13.20 -0.96
C LEU A 22 16.06 14.24 -2.08
N THR A 23 16.08 13.82 -3.35
CA THR A 23 15.96 14.76 -4.48
C THR A 23 14.57 15.39 -4.59
N LYS A 24 13.52 14.67 -4.17
CA LYS A 24 12.17 15.23 -4.12
C LYS A 24 11.94 16.18 -2.95
N GLU A 25 12.68 15.99 -1.86
CA GLU A 25 12.58 16.82 -0.65
C GLU A 25 13.13 18.23 -0.87
N SER A 26 14.21 18.36 -1.65
CA SER A 26 14.90 19.63 -1.89
C SER A 26 14.03 20.73 -2.53
N GLN A 27 12.80 20.40 -2.89
CA GLN A 27 11.91 21.33 -3.59
C GLN A 27 10.80 21.96 -2.72
N LYS A 28 10.70 21.67 -1.39
CA LYS A 28 9.57 22.17 -0.59
C LYS A 28 9.91 22.43 0.89
N GLU A 29 9.38 23.51 1.40
CA GLU A 29 9.51 24.04 2.78
C GLU A 29 9.07 23.09 3.91
N LEU A 30 8.33 22.01 3.62
CA LEU A 30 7.78 21.09 4.61
C LEU A 30 8.69 19.90 4.94
N GLY A 31 9.78 19.71 4.22
CA GLY A 31 10.67 18.56 4.40
C GLY A 31 11.22 18.45 5.84
N PHE A 32 11.28 17.23 6.35
CA PHE A 32 12.04 16.92 7.54
C PHE A 32 12.76 15.59 7.36
N ILE A 33 13.84 15.44 8.13
CA ILE A 33 14.56 14.19 8.21
C ILE A 33 14.66 13.77 9.66
N ILE A 34 14.25 12.54 9.93
CA ILE A 34 14.49 11.88 11.22
C ILE A 34 15.53 10.80 10.99
N ASN A 35 16.65 10.91 11.68
CA ASN A 35 17.71 9.93 11.67
C ASN A 35 17.77 9.22 13.02
N ARG A 36 17.78 7.88 12.98
CA ARG A 36 18.07 7.05 14.15
C ARG A 36 19.23 6.12 13.83
N TYR A 37 20.30 6.21 14.64
CA TYR A 37 21.57 5.50 14.47
C TYR A 37 22.31 5.82 13.16
N ILE A 38 22.09 7.00 12.58
CA ILE A 38 22.82 7.51 11.43
C ILE A 38 23.58 8.76 11.85
N LYS A 39 24.88 8.77 11.55
CA LYS A 39 25.81 9.84 11.91
C LYS A 39 26.12 10.76 10.70
N GLY A 40 26.60 11.95 10.99
CA GLY A 40 27.15 12.85 9.96
C GLY A 40 26.14 13.75 9.23
N ASP A 41 24.95 13.95 9.83
CA ASP A 41 23.87 14.75 9.20
C ASP A 41 23.61 16.10 9.90
N ARG A 42 24.41 16.41 10.95
CA ARG A 42 24.12 17.56 11.83
C ARG A 42 24.19 18.93 11.14
N ASN A 43 25.01 19.06 10.11
CA ASN A 43 25.27 20.33 9.44
C ASN A 43 24.69 20.36 8.01
N PHE A 44 23.80 19.42 7.66
CA PHE A 44 23.31 19.34 6.29
C PHE A 44 22.50 20.58 5.90
N ASP A 45 21.57 20.99 6.74
CA ASP A 45 20.69 22.14 6.45
C ASP A 45 21.53 23.41 6.32
N SER A 46 22.48 23.65 7.23
CA SER A 46 23.42 24.77 7.17
C SER A 46 24.27 24.78 5.90
N LEU A 47 24.79 23.61 5.48
CA LEU A 47 25.57 23.49 4.25
C LEU A 47 24.72 23.71 3.00
N MET A 48 23.45 23.31 3.02
CA MET A 48 22.53 23.58 1.92
C MET A 48 22.14 25.05 1.84
N ASP A 49 21.96 25.71 2.99
CA ASP A 49 21.68 27.14 3.07
C ASP A 49 22.88 27.97 2.57
N GLU A 50 24.10 27.58 2.90
CA GLU A 50 25.32 28.21 2.38
C GLU A 50 25.50 28.03 0.85
N ALA A 51 24.89 27.00 0.29
CA ALA A 51 24.96 26.67 -1.14
C ALA A 51 23.75 27.17 -1.93
N GLN A 52 22.89 28.05 -1.39
CA GLN A 52 21.60 28.44 -1.99
C GLN A 52 21.65 28.85 -3.46
N THR A 53 22.74 29.49 -3.91
CA THR A 53 22.89 29.97 -5.29
C THR A 53 23.75 29.05 -6.17
N ASP A 54 24.44 28.05 -5.59
CA ASP A 54 25.34 27.16 -6.31
C ASP A 54 24.78 25.74 -6.43
N LEU A 55 24.07 25.47 -7.51
CA LEU A 55 23.47 24.17 -7.82
C LEU A 55 24.49 23.02 -7.81
N LYS A 56 25.72 23.25 -8.28
CA LYS A 56 26.79 22.23 -8.30
C LYS A 56 27.24 21.89 -6.88
N LYS A 57 27.32 22.92 -6.02
CA LYS A 57 27.66 22.74 -4.59
C LYS A 57 26.56 21.99 -3.87
N GLN A 58 25.30 22.34 -4.11
CA GLN A 58 24.14 21.60 -3.56
C GLN A 58 24.15 20.14 -3.97
N GLU A 59 24.36 19.85 -5.24
CA GLU A 59 24.43 18.47 -5.76
C GLU A 59 25.54 17.66 -5.09
N LYS A 60 26.75 18.25 -4.92
CA LYS A 60 27.86 17.59 -4.23
C LYS A 60 27.55 17.29 -2.75
N ILE A 61 26.90 18.22 -2.05
CA ILE A 61 26.48 18.04 -0.67
C ILE A 61 25.47 16.89 -0.58
N LEU A 62 24.46 16.88 -1.45
CA LEU A 62 23.46 15.85 -1.53
C LEU A 62 24.07 14.46 -1.84
N GLU A 63 24.95 14.37 -2.83
CA GLU A 63 25.66 13.15 -3.14
C GLU A 63 26.49 12.61 -1.98
N LYS A 64 27.19 13.49 -1.28
CA LYS A 64 27.95 13.11 -0.08
C LYS A 64 27.03 12.53 1.00
N ARG A 65 25.87 13.16 1.21
CA ARG A 65 24.87 12.70 2.18
C ARG A 65 24.32 11.32 1.82
N ILE A 66 23.92 11.12 0.54
CA ILE A 66 23.41 9.85 0.03
C ILE A 66 24.45 8.75 0.27
N LYS A 67 25.70 8.98 -0.16
CA LYS A 67 26.81 8.02 0.00
C LYS A 67 27.06 7.68 1.47
N ASN A 68 27.02 8.68 2.36
CA ASN A 68 27.18 8.47 3.80
C ASN A 68 26.08 7.56 4.36
N MET A 69 24.80 7.83 4.06
CA MET A 69 23.70 7.00 4.50
C MET A 69 23.81 5.57 3.98
N VAL A 70 24.04 5.40 2.69
CA VAL A 70 24.18 4.08 2.04
C VAL A 70 25.33 3.27 2.65
N ASN A 71 26.47 3.92 2.94
CA ASN A 71 27.61 3.26 3.57
C ASN A 71 27.29 2.80 4.99
N GLN A 72 26.62 3.60 5.80
CA GLN A 72 26.23 3.21 7.16
C GLN A 72 25.22 2.05 7.15
N PHE A 73 24.24 2.05 6.25
CA PHE A 73 23.35 0.89 6.07
C PHE A 73 24.13 -0.36 5.65
N SER A 74 25.10 -0.21 4.74
CA SER A 74 25.96 -1.32 4.28
C SER A 74 26.85 -1.86 5.41
N GLN A 75 27.42 -0.97 6.23
CA GLN A 75 28.18 -1.35 7.43
C GLN A 75 27.30 -2.06 8.45
N ASN A 76 26.03 -1.65 8.60
CA ASN A 76 25.12 -2.38 9.47
C ASN A 76 24.78 -3.76 8.91
N GLU A 77 24.61 -3.87 7.58
CA GLU A 77 24.34 -5.15 6.91
C GLU A 77 25.52 -6.13 7.04
N SER A 78 26.77 -5.67 7.09
CA SER A 78 27.93 -6.55 7.28
C SER A 78 27.96 -7.29 8.64
N LYS A 79 27.16 -6.84 9.61
CA LYS A 79 26.96 -7.52 10.90
C LYS A 79 26.09 -8.78 10.79
N ARG A 80 25.51 -9.05 9.61
CA ARG A 80 24.65 -10.21 9.39
C ARG A 80 25.42 -11.52 9.55
N LYS A 81 24.99 -12.37 10.47
CA LYS A 81 25.65 -13.65 10.75
C LYS A 81 25.52 -14.65 9.61
N ILE A 82 24.37 -14.67 8.91
CA ILE A 82 24.08 -15.61 7.82
C ILE A 82 23.81 -14.79 6.56
N GLN A 83 24.75 -14.81 5.62
CA GLN A 83 24.61 -14.16 4.33
C GLN A 83 23.75 -15.01 3.38
N ARG A 84 22.72 -14.40 2.79
CA ARG A 84 21.86 -15.01 1.77
C ARG A 84 21.80 -14.08 0.58
N SER A 85 21.89 -14.60 -0.64
CA SER A 85 21.88 -13.81 -1.88
C SER A 85 20.63 -12.93 -2.06
N ASN A 86 19.50 -13.35 -1.48
CA ASN A 86 18.22 -12.64 -1.57
C ASN A 86 17.82 -11.95 -0.24
N ALA A 87 18.77 -11.74 0.67
CA ALA A 87 18.51 -11.07 1.94
C ALA A 87 18.03 -9.63 1.74
N ASN A 88 17.09 -9.18 2.57
CA ASN A 88 16.70 -7.79 2.58
C ASN A 88 17.77 -6.98 3.34
N ILE A 89 18.26 -5.91 2.73
CA ILE A 89 19.19 -4.93 3.34
C ILE A 89 18.38 -3.89 4.13
N ALA A 90 17.26 -3.46 3.57
CA ALA A 90 16.38 -2.49 4.18
C ALA A 90 14.93 -2.69 3.74
N TYR A 91 14.03 -1.97 4.37
CA TYR A 91 12.63 -1.83 3.97
C TYR A 91 12.35 -0.36 3.67
N HIS A 92 11.73 -0.09 2.53
CA HIS A 92 11.14 1.20 2.21
C HIS A 92 9.66 1.15 2.53
N GLU A 93 9.24 1.91 3.52
CA GLU A 93 7.87 1.91 4.02
C GLU A 93 7.28 3.31 3.91
N ILE A 94 6.09 3.40 3.33
CA ILE A 94 5.44 4.68 3.05
C ILE A 94 4.16 4.76 3.88
N ILE A 95 4.00 5.86 4.59
CA ILE A 95 2.77 6.23 5.29
C ILE A 95 2.12 7.36 4.49
N SER A 96 0.92 7.12 3.98
CA SER A 96 0.17 8.09 3.17
C SER A 96 -1.09 8.55 3.88
N PHE A 97 -1.44 9.81 3.70
CA PHE A 97 -2.62 10.45 4.27
C PHE A 97 -3.57 10.92 3.18
N HIS A 98 -4.83 11.09 3.51
CA HIS A 98 -5.81 11.66 2.61
C HIS A 98 -5.62 13.19 2.55
N LYS A 99 -5.82 13.79 1.38
CA LYS A 99 -5.63 15.23 1.17
C LYS A 99 -6.50 16.10 2.09
N SER A 100 -7.71 15.66 2.38
CA SER A 100 -8.64 16.37 3.26
C SER A 100 -8.23 16.41 4.74
N ASP A 101 -7.21 15.65 5.13
CA ASP A 101 -6.65 15.70 6.50
C ASP A 101 -5.35 16.53 6.58
N THR A 102 -4.91 17.17 5.48
CA THR A 102 -3.63 17.90 5.42
C THR A 102 -3.52 18.98 6.49
N ASP A 103 -4.58 19.74 6.73
CA ASP A 103 -4.61 20.82 7.72
C ASP A 103 -4.41 20.31 9.16
N LYS A 104 -4.80 19.06 9.44
CA LYS A 104 -4.60 18.39 10.73
C LYS A 104 -3.19 17.79 10.88
N LEU A 105 -2.34 17.87 9.85
CA LEU A 105 -1.03 17.24 9.77
C LEU A 105 0.13 18.23 9.63
N PRO A 106 0.26 19.22 10.53
CA PRO A 106 1.43 20.12 10.51
C PRO A 106 2.72 19.31 10.75
N LYS A 107 3.85 19.87 10.35
CA LYS A 107 5.19 19.24 10.44
C LYS A 107 5.45 18.59 11.81
N LYS A 108 5.08 19.26 12.91
CA LYS A 108 5.23 18.74 14.29
C LYS A 108 4.46 17.42 14.52
N VAL A 109 3.23 17.31 13.97
CA VAL A 109 2.42 16.10 14.06
C VAL A 109 3.02 14.99 13.19
N MET A 110 3.43 15.32 11.98
CA MET A 110 4.09 14.36 11.08
C MET A 110 5.39 13.79 11.66
N LEU A 111 6.17 14.62 12.35
CA LEU A 111 7.36 14.19 13.12
C LEU A 111 7.00 13.18 14.21
N LYS A 112 5.93 13.42 14.97
CA LYS A 112 5.44 12.49 16.00
C LYS A 112 5.01 11.16 15.40
N ILE A 113 4.29 11.19 14.28
CA ILE A 113 3.85 9.98 13.55
C ILE A 113 5.05 9.17 13.08
N ALA A 114 6.05 9.81 12.45
CA ALA A 114 7.25 9.13 11.96
C ALA A 114 8.03 8.47 13.12
N ARG A 115 8.22 9.17 14.24
CA ARG A 115 8.87 8.61 15.44
C ARG A 115 8.10 7.45 16.05
N LYS A 116 6.78 7.59 16.18
CA LYS A 116 5.90 6.54 16.69
C LYS A 116 5.98 5.31 15.80
N TYR A 117 5.84 5.49 14.48
CA TYR A 117 5.96 4.39 13.53
C TYR A 117 7.30 3.68 13.60
N ALA A 118 8.42 4.41 13.59
CA ALA A 118 9.75 3.84 13.70
C ALA A 118 9.93 3.03 14.99
N LYS A 119 9.34 3.48 16.11
CA LYS A 119 9.36 2.75 17.39
C LYS A 119 8.53 1.46 17.32
N GLU A 120 7.31 1.53 16.80
CA GLU A 120 6.41 0.36 16.71
C GLU A 120 6.90 -0.68 15.71
N ARG A 121 7.53 -0.24 14.62
CA ARG A 121 8.00 -1.10 13.53
C ARG A 121 9.29 -1.81 13.85
N SER A 122 10.27 -1.11 14.39
CA SER A 122 11.57 -1.65 14.75
C SER A 122 12.32 -0.68 15.66
N PRO A 123 12.20 -0.82 16.99
CA PRO A 123 12.78 0.12 17.95
C PRO A 123 14.31 0.19 17.88
N ASN A 124 14.97 -0.88 17.48
CA ASN A 124 16.43 -1.04 17.55
C ASN A 124 17.12 -0.96 16.18
N SER A 125 16.40 -0.67 15.10
CA SER A 125 17.00 -0.56 13.76
C SER A 125 17.41 0.86 13.42
N MET A 126 18.36 0.97 12.49
CA MET A 126 18.64 2.23 11.81
C MET A 126 17.42 2.65 11.01
N VAL A 127 17.03 3.91 11.11
CA VAL A 127 15.89 4.47 10.39
C VAL A 127 16.23 5.85 9.86
N VAL A 128 15.85 6.12 8.63
CA VAL A 128 15.74 7.47 8.07
C VAL A 128 14.30 7.69 7.64
N SER A 129 13.68 8.76 8.11
CA SER A 129 12.32 9.15 7.74
C SER A 129 12.32 10.51 7.08
N PHE A 130 11.60 10.63 5.98
CA PHE A 130 11.48 11.85 5.20
C PHE A 130 10.01 12.20 5.02
N LEU A 131 9.69 13.48 5.11
CA LEU A 131 8.36 13.99 4.76
C LEU A 131 8.38 14.49 3.32
N HIS A 132 7.44 13.98 2.54
CA HIS A 132 7.15 14.48 1.20
C HIS A 132 5.74 15.02 1.12
N GLN A 133 5.58 16.05 0.32
CA GLN A 133 4.30 16.47 -0.20
C GLN A 133 4.32 16.27 -1.71
N GLU A 134 3.53 15.34 -2.19
CA GLU A 134 3.38 15.07 -3.63
C GLU A 134 1.97 15.47 -4.06
N LYS A 135 1.86 16.48 -4.92
CA LYS A 135 0.57 17.13 -5.26
C LYS A 135 -0.15 17.56 -3.97
N ASP A 136 -1.31 16.97 -3.69
CA ASP A 136 -2.13 17.28 -2.51
C ASP A 136 -2.01 16.23 -1.39
N HIS A 137 -1.06 15.30 -1.51
CA HIS A 137 -0.94 14.19 -0.56
C HIS A 137 0.36 14.27 0.24
N LEU A 138 0.24 14.19 1.57
CA LEU A 138 1.39 14.07 2.46
C LEU A 138 1.80 12.60 2.60
N HIS A 139 3.10 12.35 2.51
CA HIS A 139 3.71 11.04 2.68
C HIS A 139 4.91 11.09 3.60
N ILE A 140 5.03 10.09 4.49
CA ILE A 140 6.26 9.84 5.23
C ILE A 140 6.93 8.63 4.59
N HIS A 141 8.12 8.81 4.07
CA HIS A 141 8.97 7.72 3.59
C HIS A 141 9.92 7.30 4.70
N ASN A 142 9.91 6.02 5.04
CA ASN A 142 10.80 5.45 6.04
C ASN A 142 11.71 4.42 5.37
N VAL A 143 13.01 4.59 5.48
CA VAL A 143 14.00 3.58 5.12
C VAL A 143 14.51 2.96 6.41
N ILE A 144 14.20 1.69 6.63
CA ILE A 144 14.47 0.96 7.87
C ILE A 144 15.45 -0.17 7.58
N SER A 145 16.57 -0.23 8.29
CA SER A 145 17.53 -1.34 8.17
C SER A 145 16.84 -2.67 8.47
N ALA A 146 17.17 -3.70 7.69
CA ALA A 146 16.69 -5.05 7.93
C ALA A 146 17.35 -5.75 9.13
N LEU A 147 18.31 -5.10 9.77
CA LEU A 147 18.97 -5.57 10.97
C LEU A 147 18.84 -4.56 12.11
N GLU A 148 18.80 -5.06 13.33
CA GLU A 148 19.03 -4.26 14.53
C GLU A 148 20.45 -3.68 14.52
N PHE A 149 20.59 -2.44 14.98
CA PHE A 149 21.85 -1.73 14.94
C PHE A 149 22.93 -2.32 15.88
N ALA A 150 22.56 -2.67 17.10
CA ALA A 150 23.50 -3.19 18.08
C ALA A 150 23.79 -4.69 17.90
N THR A 151 22.77 -5.50 17.63
CA THR A 151 22.85 -6.97 17.68
C THR A 151 23.06 -7.63 16.33
N GLY A 152 22.78 -6.93 15.21
CA GLY A 152 22.78 -7.50 13.87
C GLY A 152 21.69 -8.54 13.62
N LYS A 153 20.71 -8.66 14.53
CA LYS A 153 19.58 -9.58 14.38
C LYS A 153 18.62 -9.09 13.28
N PRO A 154 18.09 -10.00 12.43
CA PRO A 154 17.09 -9.62 11.42
C PRO A 154 15.80 -9.13 12.04
N VAL A 155 15.24 -8.02 11.51
CA VAL A 155 13.98 -7.40 11.94
C VAL A 155 12.82 -7.67 10.97
N ARG A 156 12.83 -8.85 10.37
CA ARG A 156 11.75 -9.28 9.51
C ARG A 156 10.49 -9.54 10.33
N LEU A 157 9.41 -8.86 9.99
CA LEU A 157 8.08 -9.16 10.54
C LEU A 157 7.34 -10.16 9.65
N SER A 158 6.60 -11.05 10.29
CA SER A 158 5.58 -11.87 9.64
C SER A 158 4.42 -10.97 9.18
N ARG A 159 3.53 -11.49 8.34
CA ARG A 159 2.31 -10.76 7.93
C ARG A 159 1.42 -10.40 9.12
N LYS A 160 1.37 -11.27 10.13
CA LYS A 160 0.58 -11.06 11.36
C LYS A 160 1.16 -9.91 12.16
N GLU A 161 2.47 -9.93 12.45
CA GLU A 161 3.15 -8.88 13.20
C GLU A 161 3.09 -7.53 12.48
N PHE A 162 3.27 -7.51 11.16
CA PHE A 162 3.14 -6.26 10.40
C PHE A 162 1.71 -5.73 10.40
N LYS A 163 0.70 -6.61 10.41
CA LYS A 163 -0.70 -6.20 10.59
C LYS A 163 -0.92 -5.59 11.97
N GLU A 164 -0.33 -6.15 13.02
CA GLU A 164 -0.41 -5.62 14.38
C GLU A 164 0.23 -4.22 14.49
N VAL A 165 1.38 -3.99 13.83
CA VAL A 165 1.99 -2.64 13.73
C VAL A 165 0.99 -1.66 13.09
N LYS A 166 0.35 -2.05 11.98
CA LYS A 166 -0.65 -1.21 11.31
C LYS A 166 -1.84 -0.91 12.21
N ASN A 167 -2.34 -1.91 12.93
CA ASN A 167 -3.46 -1.75 13.86
C ASN A 167 -3.10 -0.78 15.01
N ARG A 168 -1.88 -0.87 15.57
CA ARG A 168 -1.43 0.07 16.61
C ARG A 168 -1.32 1.50 16.07
N MET A 169 -0.87 1.65 14.83
CA MET A 169 -0.83 2.98 14.18
C MET A 169 -2.23 3.52 13.87
N GLU A 170 -3.20 2.66 13.53
CA GLU A 170 -4.60 3.01 13.33
C GLU A 170 -5.24 3.47 14.66
N GLN A 171 -5.02 2.72 15.74
CA GLN A 171 -5.46 3.12 17.09
C GLN A 171 -4.85 4.46 17.53
N TYR A 172 -3.57 4.69 17.23
CA TYR A 172 -2.92 5.97 17.49
C TYR A 172 -3.57 7.11 16.69
N GLN A 173 -3.85 6.87 15.41
CA GLN A 173 -4.56 7.83 14.55
C GLN A 173 -5.94 8.18 15.13
N ASP A 174 -6.70 7.19 15.55
CA ASP A 174 -8.08 7.39 16.03
C ASP A 174 -8.11 8.11 17.38
N LYS A 175 -7.17 7.78 18.29
CA LYS A 175 -7.13 8.35 19.65
C LYS A 175 -6.48 9.72 19.73
N GLU A 176 -5.41 9.94 18.96
CA GLU A 176 -4.52 11.09 19.17
C GLU A 176 -4.57 12.14 18.02
N LEU A 177 -4.94 11.73 16.80
CA LEU A 177 -4.82 12.59 15.65
C LEU A 177 -6.16 13.10 15.12
N GLY A 178 -7.26 12.42 15.40
CA GLY A 178 -8.59 12.84 14.95
C GLY A 178 -8.74 12.95 13.43
N LEU A 179 -7.98 12.13 12.65
CA LEU A 179 -8.04 12.12 11.20
C LEU A 179 -9.32 11.41 10.73
N GLU A 180 -10.13 12.07 9.95
CA GLU A 180 -11.43 11.54 9.52
C GLU A 180 -11.36 10.81 8.20
N PHE A 181 -10.63 11.35 7.23
CA PHE A 181 -10.56 10.85 5.86
C PHE A 181 -9.46 9.82 5.65
N SER A 182 -8.43 9.81 6.48
CA SER A 182 -7.32 8.84 6.42
C SER A 182 -7.63 7.52 7.12
N LYS A 183 -8.87 7.26 7.50
CA LYS A 183 -9.26 6.01 8.20
C LYS A 183 -9.16 4.82 7.25
N VAL A 184 -8.38 3.82 7.65
CA VAL A 184 -8.23 2.55 6.96
C VAL A 184 -8.36 1.43 7.98
N ASN A 185 -9.38 0.64 7.89
CA ASN A 185 -9.56 -0.49 8.80
C ASN A 185 -8.70 -1.69 8.34
N HIS A 186 -7.50 -1.81 8.87
CA HIS A 186 -6.58 -2.91 8.59
C HIS A 186 -7.04 -4.26 9.17
N SER A 187 -7.99 -4.24 10.10
CA SER A 187 -8.54 -5.45 10.74
C SER A 187 -9.66 -6.07 9.92
N LYS A 188 -10.42 -5.30 9.15
CA LYS A 188 -11.48 -5.84 8.30
C LYS A 188 -10.89 -6.78 7.26
N LYS A 189 -11.47 -7.97 7.15
CA LYS A 189 -11.32 -8.78 5.93
C LYS A 189 -11.90 -7.95 4.80
N LYS A 190 -11.13 -7.74 3.71
CA LYS A 190 -11.69 -7.16 2.50
C LYS A 190 -12.79 -8.10 2.04
N ASP A 191 -14.02 -7.64 2.01
CA ASP A 191 -15.08 -8.34 1.32
C ASP A 191 -14.72 -8.32 -0.17
N THR A 192 -14.39 -9.49 -0.70
CA THR A 192 -13.91 -9.63 -2.07
C THR A 192 -15.00 -9.40 -3.11
N ILE A 193 -16.23 -9.35 -2.67
CA ILE A 193 -17.41 -9.11 -3.50
C ILE A 193 -17.67 -7.62 -3.65
N LEU A 194 -17.22 -6.80 -2.67
CA LEU A 194 -17.39 -5.35 -2.73
C LEU A 194 -16.57 -4.73 -3.85
N GLN A 195 -17.17 -3.72 -4.46
CA GLN A 195 -16.53 -2.88 -5.46
C GLN A 195 -15.26 -2.24 -4.90
N LEU A 196 -14.15 -2.33 -5.63
CA LEU A 196 -12.92 -1.66 -5.28
C LEU A 196 -13.06 -0.14 -5.47
N ASP A 197 -12.34 0.67 -4.69
CA ASP A 197 -12.37 2.13 -4.83
C ASP A 197 -12.02 2.58 -6.26
N ILE A 198 -11.04 1.90 -6.90
CA ILE A 198 -10.68 2.13 -8.31
C ILE A 198 -11.86 1.83 -9.26
N GLU A 199 -12.63 0.78 -8.97
CA GLU A 199 -13.81 0.42 -9.77
C GLU A 199 -14.94 1.44 -9.61
N ARG A 200 -15.09 2.00 -8.40
CA ARG A 200 -16.02 3.10 -8.15
C ARG A 200 -15.65 4.34 -8.95
N GLU A 201 -14.36 4.71 -8.97
CA GLU A 201 -13.88 5.83 -9.79
C GLU A 201 -14.05 5.58 -11.29
N LEU A 202 -13.83 4.34 -11.76
CA LEU A 202 -14.06 3.97 -13.16
C LEU A 202 -15.53 4.09 -13.53
N ASN A 203 -16.43 3.61 -12.66
CA ASN A 203 -17.87 3.68 -12.88
C ASN A 203 -18.38 5.13 -12.92
N LEU A 204 -17.85 6.02 -12.08
CA LEU A 204 -18.15 7.46 -12.14
C LEU A 204 -17.75 8.11 -13.47
N ARG A 205 -16.81 7.51 -14.20
CA ARG A 205 -16.36 7.92 -15.54
C ARG A 205 -17.04 7.13 -16.65
N GLY A 206 -18.12 6.41 -16.37
CA GLY A 206 -18.82 5.55 -17.33
C GLY A 206 -18.02 4.34 -17.82
N LYS A 207 -16.93 3.96 -17.13
CA LYS A 207 -16.05 2.84 -17.51
C LYS A 207 -16.19 1.69 -16.53
N ARG A 208 -16.14 0.46 -17.05
CA ARG A 208 -16.15 -0.78 -16.25
C ARG A 208 -14.77 -1.43 -16.22
N SER A 209 -14.48 -2.18 -15.16
CA SER A 209 -13.26 -2.97 -15.07
C SER A 209 -13.52 -4.40 -15.57
N GLU A 210 -12.52 -5.01 -16.22
CA GLU A 210 -12.57 -6.44 -16.60
C GLU A 210 -12.96 -7.35 -15.42
N ARG A 211 -12.55 -7.00 -14.19
CA ARG A 211 -12.93 -7.73 -12.98
C ARG A 211 -14.44 -7.68 -12.72
N GLN A 212 -15.07 -6.54 -12.90
CA GLN A 212 -16.53 -6.38 -12.75
C GLN A 212 -17.28 -7.20 -13.79
N ASP A 213 -16.83 -7.17 -15.04
CA ASP A 213 -17.47 -7.94 -16.12
C ASP A 213 -17.38 -9.45 -15.85
N ILE A 214 -16.21 -9.94 -15.43
CA ILE A 214 -16.04 -11.34 -15.00
C ILE A 214 -16.91 -11.66 -13.79
N GLN A 215 -17.02 -10.76 -12.80
CA GLN A 215 -17.89 -10.98 -11.64
C GLN A 215 -19.36 -11.08 -12.01
N ASP A 216 -19.85 -10.25 -12.92
CA ASP A 216 -21.24 -10.29 -13.36
C ASP A 216 -21.57 -11.59 -14.08
N ILE A 217 -20.68 -12.09 -14.93
CA ILE A 217 -20.82 -13.40 -15.56
C ILE A 217 -20.87 -14.53 -14.51
N LEU A 218 -19.94 -14.48 -13.53
CA LEU A 218 -19.91 -15.45 -12.45
C LEU A 218 -21.19 -15.42 -11.62
N VAL A 219 -21.67 -14.22 -11.23
CA VAL A 219 -22.93 -14.06 -10.49
C VAL A 219 -24.09 -14.67 -11.29
N GLY A 220 -24.19 -14.39 -12.59
CA GLY A 220 -25.23 -14.90 -13.45
C GLY A 220 -25.22 -16.43 -13.56
N VAL A 221 -24.06 -17.05 -13.67
CA VAL A 221 -23.93 -18.52 -13.75
C VAL A 221 -24.22 -19.17 -12.39
N TYR A 222 -23.62 -18.67 -11.30
CA TYR A 222 -23.84 -19.21 -9.95
C TYR A 222 -25.29 -19.05 -9.44
N ALA A 223 -26.01 -18.05 -9.91
CA ALA A 223 -27.42 -17.89 -9.58
C ALA A 223 -28.32 -18.94 -10.26
N ARG A 224 -27.92 -19.45 -11.43
CA ARG A 224 -28.70 -20.43 -12.20
C ARG A 224 -28.39 -21.87 -11.80
N GLU A 225 -27.18 -22.13 -11.38
CA GLU A 225 -26.67 -23.48 -11.21
C GLU A 225 -26.40 -23.84 -9.75
N ARG A 226 -26.70 -25.09 -9.37
CA ARG A 226 -26.51 -25.58 -8.00
C ARG A 226 -25.34 -26.56 -7.84
N LYS A 227 -24.78 -27.09 -8.92
CA LYS A 227 -23.70 -28.09 -8.91
C LYS A 227 -22.39 -27.49 -9.41
N GLU A 228 -21.30 -27.73 -8.70
CA GLU A 228 -19.97 -27.19 -9.03
C GLU A 228 -19.50 -27.57 -10.44
N ILE A 229 -19.68 -28.82 -10.86
CA ILE A 229 -19.26 -29.33 -12.19
C ILE A 229 -20.02 -28.61 -13.32
N VAL A 230 -21.29 -28.31 -13.11
CA VAL A 230 -22.13 -27.59 -14.09
C VAL A 230 -21.70 -26.12 -14.18
N HIS A 231 -21.35 -25.51 -13.04
CA HIS A 231 -20.83 -24.16 -12.99
C HIS A 231 -19.60 -23.95 -13.88
N TYR A 232 -18.64 -24.84 -13.86
CA TYR A 232 -17.43 -24.71 -14.67
C TYR A 232 -17.73 -24.80 -16.16
N ARG A 233 -18.58 -25.70 -16.59
CA ARG A 233 -19.02 -25.83 -17.99
C ARG A 233 -19.79 -24.58 -18.45
N GLU A 234 -20.65 -24.06 -17.61
CA GLU A 234 -21.41 -22.85 -17.93
C GLU A 234 -20.52 -21.59 -17.97
N LEU A 235 -19.47 -21.53 -17.15
CA LEU A 235 -18.47 -20.47 -17.22
C LEU A 235 -17.71 -20.51 -18.55
N GLU A 236 -17.36 -21.69 -19.03
CA GLU A 236 -16.72 -21.87 -20.34
C GLU A 236 -17.65 -21.50 -21.49
N LYS A 237 -18.92 -21.91 -21.42
CA LYS A 237 -19.97 -21.50 -22.40
C LYS A 237 -20.20 -19.99 -22.40
N ALA A 238 -20.08 -19.33 -21.25
CA ALA A 238 -20.13 -17.88 -21.12
C ALA A 238 -18.85 -17.17 -21.61
N GLY A 239 -17.90 -17.91 -22.20
CA GLY A 239 -16.68 -17.37 -22.79
C GLY A 239 -15.52 -17.16 -21.80
N LEU A 240 -15.66 -17.61 -20.56
CA LEU A 240 -14.61 -17.49 -19.56
C LEU A 240 -13.60 -18.64 -19.67
N LYS A 241 -12.34 -18.33 -19.90
CA LYS A 241 -11.26 -19.32 -19.89
C LYS A 241 -10.84 -19.61 -18.45
N LEU A 242 -10.97 -20.87 -18.03
CA LEU A 242 -10.57 -21.30 -16.70
C LEU A 242 -9.08 -21.66 -16.65
N TYR A 243 -8.46 -21.49 -15.49
CA TYR A 243 -7.10 -22.00 -15.27
C TYR A 243 -7.03 -22.82 -13.98
N SER A 244 -6.19 -23.87 -14.03
CA SER A 244 -5.97 -24.76 -12.91
C SER A 244 -4.60 -24.60 -12.26
N ARG A 245 -4.49 -25.07 -11.02
CA ARG A 245 -3.24 -25.20 -10.28
C ARG A 245 -3.32 -26.43 -9.38
N GLY A 246 -2.36 -27.33 -9.53
CA GLY A 246 -2.38 -28.61 -8.77
C GLY A 246 -3.63 -29.44 -9.06
N GLY A 247 -4.07 -29.54 -10.33
CA GLY A 247 -5.24 -30.30 -10.73
C GLY A 247 -6.61 -29.73 -10.37
N LYS A 248 -6.66 -28.57 -9.66
CA LYS A 248 -7.91 -27.91 -9.26
C LYS A 248 -8.08 -26.60 -10.01
N ILE A 249 -9.30 -26.31 -10.45
CA ILE A 249 -9.65 -25.00 -11.04
C ILE A 249 -9.58 -23.96 -9.93
N VAL A 250 -8.76 -22.91 -10.15
CA VAL A 250 -8.50 -21.88 -9.14
C VAL A 250 -8.91 -20.49 -9.60
N GLY A 251 -9.25 -20.31 -10.88
CA GLY A 251 -9.60 -18.97 -11.36
C GLY A 251 -9.95 -18.90 -12.83
N VAL A 252 -10.16 -17.67 -13.26
CA VAL A 252 -10.51 -17.26 -14.62
C VAL A 252 -9.33 -16.52 -15.25
N GLN A 253 -9.00 -16.85 -16.49
CA GLN A 253 -8.04 -16.14 -17.29
C GLN A 253 -8.72 -14.93 -17.93
N GLY A 254 -8.40 -13.74 -17.44
CA GLY A 254 -8.80 -12.50 -18.10
C GLY A 254 -7.85 -12.12 -19.23
N PHE A 255 -8.17 -11.03 -19.94
CA PHE A 255 -7.38 -10.53 -21.07
C PHE A 255 -5.96 -10.09 -20.67
N ARG A 256 -5.87 -9.36 -19.56
CA ARG A 256 -4.58 -8.80 -19.07
C ARG A 256 -3.96 -9.60 -17.94
N ARG A 257 -4.75 -10.34 -17.15
CA ARG A 257 -4.27 -11.04 -15.97
C ARG A 257 -5.19 -12.19 -15.56
N ARG A 258 -4.68 -13.06 -14.67
CA ARG A 258 -5.45 -14.14 -14.06
C ARG A 258 -6.16 -13.65 -12.80
N TYR A 259 -7.43 -14.01 -12.65
CA TYR A 259 -8.27 -13.72 -11.51
C TYR A 259 -8.58 -15.00 -10.75
N ARG A 260 -8.21 -15.08 -9.47
CA ARG A 260 -8.60 -16.22 -8.62
C ARG A 260 -10.09 -16.12 -8.28
N LEU A 261 -10.84 -17.24 -8.36
CA LEU A 261 -12.25 -17.28 -7.94
C LEU A 261 -12.43 -16.72 -6.53
N LYS A 262 -11.58 -17.11 -5.58
CA LYS A 262 -11.59 -16.55 -4.23
C LYS A 262 -11.45 -15.04 -4.17
N THR A 263 -10.68 -14.43 -5.05
CA THR A 263 -10.49 -12.98 -5.12
C THR A 263 -11.70 -12.28 -5.76
N LEU A 264 -12.44 -13.02 -6.57
CA LEU A 264 -13.70 -12.58 -7.17
C LEU A 264 -14.91 -12.78 -6.24
N GLY A 265 -14.70 -13.43 -5.07
CA GLY A 265 -15.76 -13.75 -4.12
C GLY A 265 -16.45 -15.09 -4.35
N PHE A 266 -15.91 -15.92 -5.23
CA PHE A 266 -16.47 -17.20 -5.64
C PHE A 266 -15.57 -18.36 -5.22
N ASP A 267 -15.54 -18.71 -3.94
CA ASP A 267 -14.87 -19.91 -3.43
C ASP A 267 -15.94 -20.98 -3.19
N PRO A 268 -15.78 -22.22 -3.66
CA PRO A 268 -16.70 -23.33 -3.38
C PRO A 268 -17.01 -23.50 -1.88
N ALA A 269 -16.03 -23.17 -1.01
CA ALA A 269 -16.21 -23.17 0.44
C ALA A 269 -17.06 -22.00 0.96
N LEU A 270 -17.29 -20.94 0.15
CA LEU A 270 -18.08 -19.76 0.52
C LEU A 270 -19.52 -19.81 0.01
N ARG A 271 -19.97 -20.93 -0.52
CA ARG A 271 -21.35 -21.12 -1.02
C ARG A 271 -22.42 -20.76 0.02
N LEU A 272 -22.15 -21.05 1.29
CA LEU A 272 -23.01 -20.70 2.43
C LEU A 272 -23.09 -19.19 2.70
N SER A 273 -22.06 -18.41 2.34
CA SER A 273 -22.09 -16.96 2.53
C SER A 273 -22.82 -16.23 1.40
N MET A 274 -22.97 -16.86 0.23
CA MET A 274 -23.72 -16.27 -0.89
C MET A 274 -25.24 -16.40 -0.69
N GLU A 275 -25.71 -17.41 0.01
CA GLU A 275 -27.12 -17.48 0.45
C GLU A 275 -27.48 -16.36 1.41
N ASN A 276 -26.52 -15.87 2.22
CA ASN A 276 -26.71 -14.70 3.10
C ASN A 276 -26.58 -13.34 2.37
N ILE A 277 -26.09 -13.31 1.13
CA ILE A 277 -25.99 -12.07 0.32
C ILE A 277 -27.33 -11.75 -0.38
N GLN A 278 -28.26 -12.64 -0.39
CA GLN A 278 -29.68 -12.36 -0.72
C GLN A 278 -30.42 -11.67 0.43
N SER A 279 -29.71 -10.91 1.25
CA SER A 279 -30.30 -9.96 2.18
C SER A 279 -31.22 -9.00 1.40
N PRO A 280 -32.45 -8.78 1.86
CA PRO A 280 -33.43 -7.89 1.22
C PRO A 280 -32.88 -6.50 0.89
N TYR A 281 -31.95 -6.01 1.71
CA TYR A 281 -31.29 -4.72 1.56
C TYR A 281 -30.51 -4.53 0.25
N ARG A 282 -29.93 -5.58 -0.31
CA ARG A 282 -29.12 -5.49 -1.54
C ARG A 282 -29.98 -5.63 -2.80
N MET A 283 -31.09 -6.31 -2.69
CA MET A 283 -32.07 -6.36 -3.79
C MET A 283 -32.76 -5.00 -3.97
N GLU A 284 -33.05 -4.29 -2.89
CA GLU A 284 -33.57 -2.92 -2.95
C GLU A 284 -32.57 -1.92 -3.55
N GLU A 285 -31.28 -2.04 -3.21
CA GLU A 285 -30.22 -1.17 -3.75
C GLU A 285 -29.99 -1.42 -5.23
N LEU A 286 -30.03 -2.67 -5.68
CA LEU A 286 -29.96 -3.05 -7.10
C LEU A 286 -31.22 -2.65 -7.88
N GLN A 287 -32.40 -2.70 -7.26
CA GLN A 287 -33.62 -2.21 -7.87
C GLN A 287 -33.64 -0.68 -7.99
N LYS A 288 -33.17 0.04 -6.97
CA LYS A 288 -33.00 1.50 -7.03
C LYS A 288 -31.99 1.94 -8.10
N LEU A 289 -30.91 1.20 -8.29
CA LEU A 289 -29.92 1.46 -9.36
C LEU A 289 -30.47 1.18 -10.75
N LYS A 290 -31.35 0.18 -10.91
CA LYS A 290 -32.04 -0.09 -12.19
C LYS A 290 -33.08 0.98 -12.48
N SER A 291 -33.92 1.37 -11.52
CA SER A 291 -34.94 2.39 -11.71
C SER A 291 -34.36 3.78 -12.01
N ASN A 292 -33.18 4.10 -11.48
CA ASN A 292 -32.51 5.35 -11.84
C ASN A 292 -31.94 5.31 -13.26
N LYS A 293 -31.48 4.15 -13.73
CA LYS A 293 -30.95 4.00 -15.09
C LYS A 293 -32.03 4.06 -16.16
N ASP A 294 -33.22 3.56 -15.83
CA ASP A 294 -34.39 3.62 -16.73
C ASP A 294 -34.95 5.06 -16.80
N ARG A 295 -34.88 5.83 -15.70
CA ARG A 295 -35.26 7.27 -15.70
C ARG A 295 -34.30 8.13 -16.50
N ASP A 296 -32.98 7.88 -16.43
CA ASP A 296 -32.00 8.65 -17.19
C ASP A 296 -32.13 8.38 -18.72
N GLN A 297 -32.55 7.19 -19.10
CA GLN A 297 -32.84 6.86 -20.52
C GLN A 297 -34.17 7.43 -21.05
N GLU A 298 -35.12 7.72 -20.17
CA GLU A 298 -36.37 8.42 -20.57
C GLU A 298 -36.20 9.93 -20.67
N LEU A 299 -35.19 10.51 -20.01
CA LEU A 299 -34.87 11.95 -20.10
C LEU A 299 -33.98 12.30 -21.30
N GLU A 300 -33.38 11.31 -21.96
CA GLU A 300 -32.60 11.48 -23.20
C GLU A 300 -33.39 11.18 -24.49
N ARG A 301 -34.71 10.95 -24.40
CA ARG A 301 -35.63 10.85 -25.53
C ARG A 301 -36.58 12.04 -25.60
#